data_a32782aa36ee04010f1210bcdfae1aba
#
_entry.id   a32782aa36ee04010f1210bcdfae1aba
#
_cell.length_a   1.000
_cell.length_b   1.000
_cell.length_c   1.000
_cell.angle_alpha   90.00
_cell.angle_beta   90.00
_cell.angle_gamma   90.00
#
_symmetry.space_group_name_H-M   'P 1'
#
loop_
_entity.id
_entity.type
_entity.pdbx_description
1 polymer ?
#
loop_
_entity_poly.entity_id
_entity_poly.type
_entity_poly.pdbx_seq_one_letter_code
_entity_poly.pdbx_strand_id
1 'polypeptide(L)'
;MKATKIFGYNALICLFAGIFNEIFIKLFLDGDLTTKEKIFGALAWCFLFECAFQIVQRFKRIKMLNMLTQKLIEITNQKPSSHILLERGNDYVELARAINAVQSSSKRFLKMFGQQTRDYLSLMESMTSGVVVFDRNKEITLYNHLLEEILVLPPKPRGRPFYAVFHDAKLVSMAQKAYETKEDQHMIWEDQTEGGIKYYDVHAIYVPLSRHHYSVMCLFNDITSERRVAQMQRDFVANVGHELKTPVTAIRGFSETLLEGALDDKETASEFVKIILEQSKQLTDLINDILSLSKIDASKGDTFVKIKLRKFIERIVQQFEPAIGEKKISFIDKIAPDVEIVCDEKKLQHIISNLMQNAVRYNKKGGSIEVSAVIFENEWCFLIKDTGQGIKHEDLGRIFERFYRGDKSRSQEETGLGLSIVKEYVDSLSGMIDVTSVPNAWTEFMVTLPEFSENKVSEVEK
;
A
#
# COMPACT_ATOMS: atom_id res chain seq x y z
N MET A 1 -23.45 29.68 -51.24
CA MET A 1 -24.77 30.36 -51.01
C MET A 1 -24.67 31.77 -50.45
N LYS A 2 -23.59 32.25 -49.76
CA LYS A 2 -23.44 33.66 -49.30
C LYS A 2 -22.84 34.60 -50.34
N ALA A 3 -21.95 34.12 -51.21
CA ALA A 3 -21.35 34.90 -52.29
C ALA A 3 -22.40 35.34 -53.35
N THR A 4 -23.35 34.49 -53.66
CA THR A 4 -24.46 34.79 -54.57
C THR A 4 -25.42 35.87 -54.07
N LYS A 5 -25.61 35.98 -52.71
CA LYS A 5 -26.44 37.07 -52.13
C LYS A 5 -25.72 38.41 -52.15
N ILE A 6 -24.40 38.45 -51.94
CA ILE A 6 -23.63 39.72 -52.00
C ILE A 6 -23.53 40.21 -53.44
N PHE A 7 -23.34 39.30 -54.39
CA PHE A 7 -23.38 39.64 -55.83
C PHE A 7 -24.73 40.14 -56.25
N GLY A 8 -25.84 39.54 -55.77
CA GLY A 8 -27.20 39.98 -56.01
C GLY A 8 -27.50 41.38 -55.45
N TYR A 9 -26.97 41.68 -54.22
CA TYR A 9 -27.17 43.03 -53.60
C TYR A 9 -26.39 44.12 -54.34
N ASN A 10 -25.15 43.86 -54.74
CA ASN A 10 -24.38 44.82 -55.54
C ASN A 10 -24.93 44.97 -56.93
N ALA A 11 -25.41 43.90 -57.57
CA ALA A 11 -26.11 43.99 -58.84
C ALA A 11 -27.44 44.81 -58.76
N LEU A 12 -28.16 44.60 -57.63
CA LEU A 12 -29.40 45.40 -57.40
C LEU A 12 -29.12 46.89 -57.19
N ILE A 13 -28.05 47.21 -56.44
CA ILE A 13 -27.60 48.60 -56.23
C ILE A 13 -27.17 49.24 -57.57
N CYS A 14 -26.40 48.51 -58.38
CA CYS A 14 -25.99 48.95 -59.73
C CYS A 14 -27.19 49.11 -60.66
N LEU A 15 -28.19 48.25 -60.59
CA LEU A 15 -29.39 48.30 -61.39
C LEU A 15 -30.26 49.46 -60.98
N PHE A 16 -30.44 49.70 -59.67
CA PHE A 16 -31.12 50.88 -59.15
C PHE A 16 -30.36 52.17 -59.50
N ALA A 17 -29.04 52.19 -59.39
CA ALA A 17 -28.20 53.30 -59.78
C ALA A 17 -28.33 53.57 -61.33
N GLY A 18 -28.39 52.51 -62.14
CA GLY A 18 -28.63 52.63 -63.60
C GLY A 18 -29.99 53.16 -63.95
N ILE A 19 -31.07 52.61 -63.37
CA ILE A 19 -32.46 53.08 -63.63
C ILE A 19 -32.66 54.56 -63.15
N PHE A 20 -32.06 54.84 -62.02
CA PHE A 20 -32.14 56.18 -61.45
C PHE A 20 -31.32 57.18 -62.27
N ASN A 21 -30.19 56.75 -62.84
CA ASN A 21 -29.40 57.61 -63.74
C ASN A 21 -30.15 57.89 -65.06
N GLU A 22 -30.87 56.90 -65.61
CA GLU A 22 -31.73 57.08 -66.76
C GLU A 22 -32.89 58.05 -66.45
N ILE A 23 -33.54 57.93 -65.28
CA ILE A 23 -34.57 58.81 -64.82
C ILE A 23 -34.04 60.26 -64.63
N PHE A 24 -32.82 60.36 -64.06
CA PHE A 24 -32.15 61.65 -63.89
C PHE A 24 -31.80 62.31 -65.21
N ILE A 25 -31.28 61.58 -66.17
CA ILE A 25 -30.95 62.04 -67.52
C ILE A 25 -32.24 62.56 -68.22
N LYS A 26 -33.33 61.78 -68.20
CA LYS A 26 -34.62 62.18 -68.80
C LYS A 26 -35.24 63.38 -68.14
N LEU A 27 -35.25 63.51 -66.82
CA LEU A 27 -35.93 64.61 -66.10
C LEU A 27 -35.09 65.88 -66.05
N PHE A 28 -33.75 65.81 -66.00
CA PHE A 28 -32.89 66.94 -65.77
C PHE A 28 -32.03 67.39 -66.95
N LEU A 29 -31.72 66.48 -67.89
CA LEU A 29 -30.92 66.89 -69.06
C LEU A 29 -31.76 67.14 -70.33
N ASP A 30 -32.87 66.41 -70.51
CA ASP A 30 -33.74 66.57 -71.69
C ASP A 30 -34.94 67.55 -71.48
N GLY A 31 -35.13 68.07 -70.25
CA GLY A 31 -36.18 69.04 -69.94
C GLY A 31 -35.74 70.50 -70.15
N ASP A 32 -36.70 71.48 -70.36
CA ASP A 32 -36.49 72.92 -70.55
C ASP A 32 -36.07 73.66 -69.22
N LEU A 33 -35.29 73.03 -68.38
CA LEU A 33 -34.78 73.54 -67.11
C LEU A 33 -33.57 74.45 -67.29
N THR A 34 -33.53 75.56 -66.50
CA THR A 34 -32.40 76.47 -66.50
C THR A 34 -31.09 75.78 -66.02
N THR A 35 -29.91 76.22 -66.42
CA THR A 35 -28.63 75.64 -66.06
C THR A 35 -28.41 75.53 -64.51
N LYS A 36 -28.98 76.48 -63.75
CA LYS A 36 -28.92 76.47 -62.26
C LYS A 36 -29.73 75.32 -61.64
N GLU A 37 -30.90 75.01 -62.17
CA GLU A 37 -31.74 73.94 -61.69
C GLU A 37 -31.12 72.55 -61.98
N LYS A 38 -30.45 72.43 -63.13
CA LYS A 38 -29.70 71.22 -63.47
C LYS A 38 -28.52 70.97 -62.51
N ILE A 39 -27.75 71.99 -62.14
CA ILE A 39 -26.68 71.91 -61.16
C ILE A 39 -27.22 71.55 -59.78
N PHE A 40 -28.32 72.20 -59.32
CA PHE A 40 -28.92 71.93 -58.01
C PHE A 40 -29.44 70.44 -57.92
N GLY A 41 -30.09 69.98 -59.00
CA GLY A 41 -30.53 68.58 -59.08
C GLY A 41 -29.39 67.58 -59.02
N ALA A 42 -28.28 67.86 -59.69
CA ALA A 42 -27.08 67.00 -59.62
C ALA A 42 -26.46 66.91 -58.19
N LEU A 43 -26.39 68.08 -57.54
CA LEU A 43 -25.89 68.13 -56.14
C LEU A 43 -26.82 67.39 -55.15
N ALA A 44 -28.15 67.60 -55.31
CA ALA A 44 -29.14 66.88 -54.49
C ALA A 44 -29.04 65.36 -54.69
N TRP A 45 -28.84 64.92 -55.92
CA TRP A 45 -28.63 63.53 -56.25
C TRP A 45 -27.36 62.94 -55.64
N CYS A 46 -26.23 63.63 -55.76
CA CYS A 46 -24.97 63.23 -55.12
C CYS A 46 -25.12 63.07 -53.59
N PHE A 47 -25.87 64.06 -53.00
CA PHE A 47 -26.16 64.01 -51.56
C PHE A 47 -27.02 62.81 -51.16
N LEU A 48 -28.08 62.49 -51.89
CA LEU A 48 -28.93 61.31 -51.66
C LEU A 48 -28.15 60.02 -51.83
N PHE A 49 -27.25 59.91 -52.83
CA PHE A 49 -26.40 58.73 -53.02
C PHE A 49 -25.42 58.57 -51.87
N GLU A 50 -24.79 59.69 -51.43
CA GLU A 50 -23.87 59.64 -50.27
C GLU A 50 -24.63 59.22 -49.00
N CYS A 51 -25.85 59.78 -48.75
CA CYS A 51 -26.65 59.34 -47.61
C CYS A 51 -27.02 57.85 -47.68
N ALA A 52 -27.45 57.37 -48.83
CA ALA A 52 -27.75 55.94 -49.01
C ALA A 52 -26.48 55.03 -48.78
N PHE A 53 -25.33 55.50 -49.29
CA PHE A 53 -24.07 54.82 -49.09
C PHE A 53 -23.68 54.76 -47.59
N GLN A 54 -23.79 55.87 -46.89
CA GLN A 54 -23.51 55.94 -45.45
C GLN A 54 -24.48 55.08 -44.64
N ILE A 55 -25.75 55.00 -45.01
CA ILE A 55 -26.71 54.09 -44.33
C ILE A 55 -26.31 52.64 -44.53
N VAL A 56 -25.98 52.22 -45.76
CA VAL A 56 -25.56 50.85 -46.03
C VAL A 56 -24.25 50.46 -45.24
N GLN A 57 -23.32 51.40 -45.20
CA GLN A 57 -22.08 51.21 -44.41
C GLN A 57 -22.38 51.08 -42.92
N ARG A 58 -23.28 51.93 -42.40
CA ARG A 58 -23.73 51.88 -41.01
C ARG A 58 -24.40 50.56 -40.66
N PHE A 59 -25.26 50.03 -41.50
CA PHE A 59 -25.89 48.71 -41.33
C PHE A 59 -24.85 47.56 -41.31
N LYS A 60 -23.87 47.60 -42.21
CA LYS A 60 -22.78 46.62 -42.24
C LYS A 60 -21.98 46.65 -40.95
N ARG A 61 -21.64 47.85 -40.43
CA ARG A 61 -20.90 48.01 -39.15
C ARG A 61 -21.68 47.49 -37.98
N ILE A 62 -22.98 47.81 -37.85
CA ILE A 62 -23.83 47.32 -36.76
C ILE A 62 -23.96 45.82 -36.79
N LYS A 63 -24.16 45.20 -37.97
CA LYS A 63 -24.26 43.77 -38.11
C LYS A 63 -22.96 43.05 -37.69
N MET A 64 -21.80 43.61 -38.05
CA MET A 64 -20.49 43.06 -37.66
C MET A 64 -20.29 43.17 -36.17
N LEU A 65 -20.56 44.34 -35.57
CA LEU A 65 -20.45 44.53 -34.12
C LEU A 65 -21.33 43.56 -33.32
N ASN A 66 -22.61 43.40 -33.76
CA ASN A 66 -23.53 42.46 -33.12
C ASN A 66 -22.99 41.01 -33.18
N MET A 67 -22.43 40.61 -34.33
CA MET A 67 -21.81 39.28 -34.47
C MET A 67 -20.61 39.08 -33.51
N LEU A 68 -19.74 40.10 -33.38
CA LEU A 68 -18.58 40.05 -32.47
C LEU A 68 -19.01 40.05 -31.01
N THR A 69 -20.05 40.86 -30.65
CA THR A 69 -20.62 40.91 -29.30
C THR A 69 -21.25 39.56 -28.91
N GLN A 70 -22.05 38.99 -29.83
CA GLN A 70 -22.63 37.65 -29.60
C GLN A 70 -21.57 36.61 -29.37
N LYS A 71 -20.47 36.69 -30.11
CA LYS A 71 -19.32 35.78 -29.96
C LYS A 71 -18.66 35.91 -28.60
N LEU A 72 -18.46 37.12 -28.09
CA LEU A 72 -17.93 37.34 -26.73
C LEU A 72 -18.86 36.76 -25.67
N ILE A 73 -20.19 36.94 -25.82
CA ILE A 73 -21.18 36.34 -24.91
C ILE A 73 -21.12 34.81 -24.95
N GLU A 74 -20.95 34.21 -26.13
CA GLU A 74 -20.73 32.74 -26.23
C GLU A 74 -19.50 32.26 -25.51
N ILE A 75 -18.37 32.99 -25.62
CA ILE A 75 -17.11 32.69 -24.92
C ILE A 75 -17.29 32.80 -23.41
N THR A 76 -17.95 33.86 -22.93
CA THR A 76 -18.22 34.07 -21.50
C THR A 76 -19.11 32.96 -20.91
N ASN A 77 -20.10 32.52 -21.69
CA ASN A 77 -21.01 31.45 -21.30
C ASN A 77 -20.46 30.04 -21.57
N GLN A 78 -19.18 29.92 -21.94
CA GLN A 78 -18.48 28.66 -22.21
C GLN A 78 -19.14 27.78 -23.29
N LYS A 79 -19.95 28.40 -24.19
CA LYS A 79 -20.56 27.66 -25.29
C LYS A 79 -19.51 27.27 -26.34
N PRO A 80 -19.62 26.05 -26.93
CA PRO A 80 -18.73 25.64 -28.01
C PRO A 80 -18.94 26.58 -29.20
N SER A 81 -17.88 27.28 -29.57
CA SER A 81 -17.94 28.24 -30.68
C SER A 81 -16.71 28.10 -31.56
N SER A 82 -16.90 28.33 -32.89
CA SER A 82 -15.83 28.32 -33.89
C SER A 82 -15.07 29.64 -33.89
N HIS A 83 -13.85 29.68 -34.44
CA HIS A 83 -13.10 30.92 -34.62
C HIS A 83 -13.80 31.83 -35.64
N ILE A 84 -13.67 33.16 -35.44
CA ILE A 84 -14.12 34.18 -36.37
C ILE A 84 -13.10 34.28 -37.49
N LEU A 85 -13.55 34.04 -38.73
CA LEU A 85 -12.74 34.20 -39.92
C LEU A 85 -13.25 35.40 -40.69
N LEU A 86 -12.41 36.43 -40.86
CA LEU A 86 -12.67 37.60 -41.68
C LEU A 86 -11.63 37.68 -42.80
N GLU A 87 -12.07 38.23 -43.98
CA GLU A 87 -11.20 38.45 -45.12
C GLU A 87 -10.15 39.54 -44.84
N ARG A 88 -8.96 39.44 -45.46
CA ARG A 88 -7.94 40.47 -45.36
C ARG A 88 -8.43 41.79 -45.92
N GLY A 89 -8.35 42.89 -45.15
CA GLY A 89 -8.84 44.20 -45.51
C GLY A 89 -10.15 44.62 -44.82
N ASN A 90 -10.71 43.76 -43.98
CA ASN A 90 -11.87 44.13 -43.15
C ASN A 90 -11.37 44.89 -41.90
N ASP A 91 -11.99 46.06 -41.62
CA ASP A 91 -11.62 46.93 -40.48
C ASP A 91 -11.66 46.23 -39.11
N TYR A 92 -12.37 45.11 -39.00
CA TYR A 92 -12.55 44.35 -37.76
C TYR A 92 -11.67 43.13 -37.64
N VAL A 93 -10.71 42.93 -38.54
CA VAL A 93 -9.81 41.73 -38.53
C VAL A 93 -8.97 41.66 -37.26
N GLU A 94 -8.45 42.78 -36.78
CA GLU A 94 -7.64 42.81 -35.55
C GLU A 94 -8.51 42.50 -34.32
N LEU A 95 -9.72 43.03 -34.25
CA LEU A 95 -10.67 42.75 -33.17
C LEU A 95 -11.10 41.27 -33.19
N ALA A 96 -11.34 40.70 -34.36
CA ALA A 96 -11.63 39.28 -34.50
C ALA A 96 -10.45 38.39 -34.05
N ARG A 97 -9.20 38.76 -34.36
CA ARG A 97 -7.99 38.08 -33.88
C ARG A 97 -7.87 38.14 -32.37
N ALA A 98 -8.12 39.32 -31.76
CA ALA A 98 -8.09 39.49 -30.32
C ALA A 98 -9.14 38.60 -29.62
N ILE A 99 -10.37 38.56 -30.15
CA ILE A 99 -11.45 37.69 -29.64
C ILE A 99 -11.08 36.21 -29.76
N ASN A 100 -10.50 35.78 -30.90
CA ASN A 100 -10.06 34.41 -31.09
C ASN A 100 -8.89 34.06 -30.15
N ALA A 101 -7.98 35.00 -29.86
CA ALA A 101 -6.88 34.81 -28.88
C ALA A 101 -7.43 34.62 -27.46
N VAL A 102 -8.38 35.46 -27.05
CA VAL A 102 -9.08 35.32 -25.74
C VAL A 102 -9.78 33.96 -25.64
N GLN A 103 -10.52 33.56 -26.70
CA GLN A 103 -11.17 32.25 -26.75
C GLN A 103 -10.17 31.10 -26.58
N SER A 104 -9.05 31.16 -27.29
CA SER A 104 -8.00 30.13 -27.23
C SER A 104 -7.32 30.07 -25.85
N SER A 105 -7.08 31.24 -25.25
CA SER A 105 -6.50 31.37 -23.91
C SER A 105 -7.46 30.82 -22.85
N SER A 106 -8.76 31.19 -22.91
CA SER A 106 -9.77 30.67 -21.98
C SER A 106 -9.91 29.13 -22.06
N LYS A 107 -9.97 28.58 -23.29
CA LYS A 107 -10.01 27.12 -23.47
C LYS A 107 -8.76 26.43 -22.92
N ARG A 108 -7.57 27.02 -23.11
CA ARG A 108 -6.31 26.48 -22.60
C ARG A 108 -6.30 26.49 -21.07
N PHE A 109 -6.73 27.62 -20.48
CA PHE A 109 -6.83 27.76 -19.02
C PHE A 109 -7.77 26.72 -18.40
N LEU A 110 -8.98 26.55 -18.95
CA LEU A 110 -9.92 25.55 -18.47
C LEU A 110 -9.38 24.11 -18.59
N LYS A 111 -8.69 23.81 -19.70
CA LYS A 111 -8.06 22.49 -19.90
C LYS A 111 -6.95 22.26 -18.88
N MET A 112 -6.08 23.24 -18.66
CA MET A 112 -5.00 23.15 -17.66
C MET A 112 -5.55 22.98 -16.25
N PHE A 113 -6.55 23.79 -15.88
CA PHE A 113 -7.20 23.70 -14.56
C PHE A 113 -7.85 22.33 -14.34
N GLY A 114 -8.59 21.84 -15.34
CA GLY A 114 -9.19 20.51 -15.26
C GLY A 114 -8.17 19.36 -15.23
N GLN A 115 -7.02 19.52 -15.90
CA GLN A 115 -5.93 18.56 -15.80
C GLN A 115 -5.28 18.59 -14.43
N GLN A 116 -4.94 19.77 -13.92
CA GLN A 116 -4.35 19.93 -12.59
C GLN A 116 -5.23 19.34 -11.48
N THR A 117 -6.55 19.56 -11.57
CA THR A 117 -7.50 18.97 -10.62
C THR A 117 -7.49 17.44 -10.68
N ARG A 118 -7.45 16.85 -11.91
CA ARG A 118 -7.36 15.40 -12.05
C ARG A 118 -6.04 14.85 -11.50
N ASP A 119 -4.93 15.55 -11.74
CA ASP A 119 -3.63 15.15 -11.24
C ASP A 119 -3.60 15.12 -9.70
N TYR A 120 -4.16 16.13 -9.03
CA TYR A 120 -4.32 16.14 -7.57
C TYR A 120 -5.19 14.99 -7.06
N LEU A 121 -6.32 14.72 -7.69
CA LEU A 121 -7.19 13.62 -7.30
C LEU A 121 -6.49 12.27 -7.49
N SER A 122 -5.77 12.10 -8.59
CA SER A 122 -4.99 10.88 -8.87
C SER A 122 -3.88 10.65 -7.83
N LEU A 123 -3.18 11.72 -7.43
CA LEU A 123 -2.17 11.64 -6.36
C LEU A 123 -2.81 11.22 -5.03
N MET A 124 -3.96 11.80 -4.67
CA MET A 124 -4.68 11.45 -3.45
C MET A 124 -5.17 9.99 -3.45
N GLU A 125 -5.64 9.49 -4.61
CA GLU A 125 -6.05 8.09 -4.76
C GLU A 125 -4.88 7.10 -4.72
N SER A 126 -3.66 7.54 -5.08
CA SER A 126 -2.45 6.70 -5.00
C SER A 126 -1.78 6.67 -3.63
N MET A 127 -2.27 7.44 -2.66
CA MET A 127 -1.72 7.44 -1.29
C MET A 127 -1.99 6.10 -0.60
N THR A 128 -1.02 5.66 0.19
CA THR A 128 -1.11 4.45 1.03
C THR A 128 -1.84 4.69 2.36
N SER A 129 -2.37 5.89 2.56
CA SER A 129 -3.11 6.31 3.75
C SER A 129 -4.54 6.66 3.38
N GLY A 130 -5.51 6.33 4.24
CA GLY A 130 -6.87 6.84 4.13
C GLY A 130 -6.88 8.35 4.37
N VAL A 131 -7.50 9.11 3.48
CA VAL A 131 -7.53 10.57 3.56
C VAL A 131 -8.95 11.08 3.50
N VAL A 132 -9.31 12.00 4.41
CA VAL A 132 -10.55 12.76 4.34
C VAL A 132 -10.28 14.22 4.69
N VAL A 133 -10.91 15.13 3.93
CA VAL A 133 -10.79 16.57 4.14
C VAL A 133 -12.17 17.14 4.42
N PHE A 134 -12.26 17.88 5.51
CA PHE A 134 -13.47 18.60 5.92
C PHE A 134 -13.25 20.11 5.79
N ASP A 135 -14.28 20.81 5.35
CA ASP A 135 -14.27 22.28 5.25
C ASP A 135 -14.51 22.96 6.61
N ARG A 136 -14.59 24.28 6.62
CA ARG A 136 -14.90 25.08 7.80
C ARG A 136 -16.27 24.77 8.43
N ASN A 137 -17.21 24.25 7.64
CA ASN A 137 -18.54 23.84 8.12
C ASN A 137 -18.53 22.41 8.67
N LYS A 138 -17.33 21.78 8.73
CA LYS A 138 -17.13 20.40 9.17
C LYS A 138 -17.74 19.36 8.22
N GLU A 139 -17.93 19.73 6.93
CA GLU A 139 -18.48 18.87 5.89
C GLU A 139 -17.38 18.28 5.02
N ILE A 140 -17.57 17.02 4.57
CA ILE A 140 -16.62 16.33 3.70
C ILE A 140 -16.54 17.00 2.34
N THR A 141 -15.35 17.43 1.96
CA THR A 141 -15.06 17.96 0.62
C THR A 141 -14.36 16.95 -0.27
N LEU A 142 -13.40 16.21 0.29
CA LEU A 142 -12.58 15.22 -0.41
C LEU A 142 -12.35 14.01 0.47
N TYR A 143 -12.24 12.86 -0.15
CA TYR A 143 -11.78 11.59 0.46
C TYR A 143 -11.24 10.68 -0.64
N ASN A 144 -10.37 9.72 -0.31
CA ASN A 144 -9.84 8.73 -1.24
C ASN A 144 -10.50 7.35 -1.04
N HIS A 145 -10.27 6.43 -1.98
CA HIS A 145 -10.83 5.09 -1.95
C HIS A 145 -10.38 4.27 -0.73
N LEU A 146 -9.13 4.42 -0.30
CA LEU A 146 -8.61 3.69 0.86
C LEU A 146 -9.37 4.02 2.16
N LEU A 147 -9.91 5.25 2.28
CA LEU A 147 -10.77 5.59 3.41
C LEU A 147 -12.07 4.79 3.44
N GLU A 148 -12.63 4.44 2.27
CA GLU A 148 -13.85 3.61 2.17
C GLU A 148 -13.60 2.18 2.68
N GLU A 149 -12.37 1.69 2.57
CA GLU A 149 -11.97 0.38 3.11
C GLU A 149 -11.76 0.41 4.63
N ILE A 150 -11.36 1.58 5.18
CA ILE A 150 -11.09 1.77 6.61
C ILE A 150 -12.37 2.10 7.38
N LEU A 151 -13.21 2.96 6.81
CA LEU A 151 -14.41 3.48 7.46
C LEU A 151 -15.66 3.14 6.66
N VAL A 152 -16.72 2.76 7.35
CA VAL A 152 -18.04 2.58 6.74
C VAL A 152 -18.62 3.96 6.42
N LEU A 153 -18.48 4.39 5.16
CA LEU A 153 -18.97 5.69 4.73
C LEU A 153 -20.47 5.67 4.42
N PRO A 154 -21.20 6.75 4.72
CA PRO A 154 -22.61 6.87 4.33
C PRO A 154 -22.76 7.01 2.80
N PRO A 155 -23.92 6.66 2.23
CA PRO A 155 -24.19 6.92 0.81
C PRO A 155 -24.01 8.41 0.49
N LYS A 156 -23.23 8.73 -0.56
CA LYS A 156 -22.86 10.10 -0.95
C LYS A 156 -22.22 10.87 0.21
N PRO A 157 -20.97 10.55 0.57
CA PRO A 157 -20.29 11.12 1.75
C PRO A 157 -20.04 12.62 1.64
N ARG A 158 -19.81 13.17 0.43
CA ARG A 158 -19.53 14.59 0.21
C ARG A 158 -20.67 15.48 0.70
N GLY A 159 -20.34 16.55 1.42
CA GLY A 159 -21.28 17.45 2.06
C GLY A 159 -21.89 16.90 3.36
N ARG A 160 -21.46 15.72 3.82
CA ARG A 160 -21.85 15.19 5.13
C ARG A 160 -20.89 15.66 6.21
N PRO A 161 -21.38 15.92 7.42
CA PRO A 161 -20.54 16.33 8.53
C PRO A 161 -19.69 15.16 9.06
N PHE A 162 -18.54 15.47 9.68
CA PHE A 162 -17.58 14.45 10.13
C PHE A 162 -18.17 13.44 11.11
N TYR A 163 -19.12 13.81 11.93
CA TYR A 163 -19.81 12.89 12.85
C TYR A 163 -20.73 11.87 12.15
N ALA A 164 -21.03 12.06 10.87
CA ALA A 164 -21.73 11.06 10.06
C ALA A 164 -20.78 10.00 9.47
N VAL A 165 -19.46 10.22 9.58
CA VAL A 165 -18.40 9.35 9.07
C VAL A 165 -17.65 8.69 10.22
N PHE A 166 -17.33 9.45 11.26
CA PHE A 166 -16.65 8.96 12.44
C PHE A 166 -17.67 8.44 13.45
N HIS A 167 -17.79 7.12 13.51
CA HIS A 167 -18.68 6.45 14.47
C HIS A 167 -18.03 6.28 15.86
N ASP A 168 -16.68 6.39 15.93
CA ASP A 168 -15.95 6.36 17.21
C ASP A 168 -15.88 7.76 17.84
N ALA A 169 -16.28 7.86 19.11
CA ALA A 169 -16.25 9.11 19.87
C ALA A 169 -14.85 9.73 19.98
N LYS A 170 -13.79 8.92 19.95
CA LYS A 170 -12.40 9.38 20.02
C LYS A 170 -12.02 10.12 18.72
N LEU A 171 -12.38 9.57 17.55
CA LEU A 171 -12.16 10.21 16.25
C LEU A 171 -12.94 11.52 16.12
N VAL A 172 -14.20 11.53 16.57
CA VAL A 172 -15.04 12.74 16.63
C VAL A 172 -14.41 13.81 17.51
N SER A 173 -13.96 13.43 18.73
CA SER A 173 -13.31 14.35 19.66
C SER A 173 -12.00 14.93 19.11
N MET A 174 -11.19 14.09 18.45
CA MET A 174 -9.92 14.53 17.83
C MET A 174 -10.18 15.56 16.73
N ALA A 175 -11.09 15.26 15.78
CA ALA A 175 -11.46 16.19 14.74
C ALA A 175 -12.02 17.51 15.31
N GLN A 176 -12.90 17.43 16.32
CA GLN A 176 -13.46 18.60 16.98
C GLN A 176 -12.36 19.47 17.63
N LYS A 177 -11.40 18.86 18.33
CA LYS A 177 -10.27 19.58 18.93
C LYS A 177 -9.42 20.30 17.89
N ALA A 178 -9.14 19.67 16.74
CA ALA A 178 -8.38 20.31 15.67
C ALA A 178 -9.07 21.59 15.16
N TYR A 179 -10.42 21.63 15.12
CA TYR A 179 -11.18 22.85 14.80
C TYR A 179 -11.10 23.91 15.90
N GLU A 180 -11.17 23.52 17.16
CA GLU A 180 -11.22 24.43 18.30
C GLU A 180 -9.86 25.06 18.60
N THR A 181 -8.80 24.22 18.64
CA THR A 181 -7.44 24.69 18.95
C THR A 181 -6.73 25.27 17.75
N LYS A 182 -7.16 24.94 16.53
CA LYS A 182 -6.46 25.25 15.25
C LYS A 182 -5.03 24.69 15.24
N GLU A 183 -4.83 23.57 15.87
CA GLU A 183 -3.57 22.85 15.97
C GLU A 183 -3.78 21.41 15.51
N ASP A 184 -2.70 20.80 15.06
CA ASP A 184 -2.70 19.40 14.65
C ASP A 184 -2.96 18.51 15.86
N GLN A 185 -3.79 17.49 15.65
CA GLN A 185 -4.10 16.47 16.63
C GLN A 185 -3.62 15.12 16.14
N HIS A 186 -3.23 14.27 17.08
CA HIS A 186 -2.72 12.94 16.78
C HIS A 186 -3.25 11.92 17.78
N MET A 187 -3.57 10.72 17.31
CA MET A 187 -3.91 9.58 18.15
C MET A 187 -3.68 8.27 17.43
N ILE A 188 -3.51 7.20 18.21
CA ILE A 188 -3.60 5.85 17.70
C ILE A 188 -5.03 5.35 17.94
N TRP A 189 -5.67 4.96 16.86
CA TRP A 189 -7.02 4.42 16.87
C TRP A 189 -6.99 2.91 16.64
N GLU A 190 -7.77 2.18 17.45
CA GLU A 190 -7.94 0.73 17.36
C GLU A 190 -9.30 0.44 16.78
N ASP A 191 -9.33 -0.30 15.68
CA ASP A 191 -10.54 -0.76 15.03
C ASP A 191 -10.71 -2.27 15.21
N GLN A 192 -11.86 -2.68 15.74
CA GLN A 192 -12.20 -4.10 15.92
C GLN A 192 -12.98 -4.60 14.71
N THR A 193 -12.29 -5.30 13.82
CA THR A 193 -12.89 -5.94 12.65
C THR A 193 -13.10 -7.44 12.88
N GLU A 194 -13.91 -8.09 12.03
CA GLU A 194 -14.08 -9.55 12.05
C GLU A 194 -12.76 -10.32 11.87
N GLY A 195 -11.75 -9.69 11.21
CA GLY A 195 -10.41 -10.23 11.00
C GLY A 195 -9.41 -9.96 12.14
N GLY A 196 -9.85 -9.34 13.24
CA GLY A 196 -9.01 -8.98 14.39
C GLY A 196 -8.86 -7.47 14.59
N ILE A 197 -7.94 -7.08 15.47
CA ILE A 197 -7.70 -5.67 15.79
C ILE A 197 -6.74 -5.09 14.75
N LYS A 198 -7.16 -3.97 14.14
CA LYS A 198 -6.32 -3.11 13.31
C LYS A 198 -5.95 -1.84 14.07
N TYR A 199 -4.76 -1.35 13.84
CA TYR A 199 -4.23 -0.14 14.47
C TYR A 199 -3.95 0.92 13.41
N TYR A 200 -4.56 2.08 13.57
CA TYR A 200 -4.35 3.22 12.69
C TYR A 200 -3.67 4.37 13.44
N ASP A 201 -2.63 4.92 12.85
CA ASP A 201 -2.04 6.18 13.26
C ASP A 201 -2.81 7.31 12.57
N VAL A 202 -3.61 8.06 13.37
CA VAL A 202 -4.55 9.05 12.85
C VAL A 202 -4.08 10.45 13.19
N HIS A 203 -3.91 11.28 12.14
CA HIS A 203 -3.55 12.68 12.26
C HIS A 203 -4.70 13.55 11.76
N ALA A 204 -5.18 14.48 12.57
CA ALA A 204 -6.07 15.55 12.15
C ALA A 204 -5.28 16.87 12.04
N ILE A 205 -5.01 17.28 10.80
CA ILE A 205 -4.14 18.39 10.44
C ILE A 205 -5.01 19.61 10.13
N TYR A 206 -4.74 20.73 10.82
CA TYR A 206 -5.38 22.00 10.53
C TYR A 206 -4.68 22.72 9.38
N VAL A 207 -5.39 22.91 8.26
CA VAL A 207 -4.85 23.51 7.03
C VAL A 207 -5.45 24.89 6.81
N PRO A 208 -4.72 26.00 7.09
CA PRO A 208 -5.16 27.35 6.78
C PRO A 208 -5.04 27.62 5.27
N LEU A 209 -6.15 27.91 4.58
CA LEU A 209 -6.17 28.18 3.15
C LEU A 209 -6.16 29.69 2.84
N SER A 210 -6.90 30.50 3.63
CA SER A 210 -6.92 31.96 3.55
C SER A 210 -7.46 32.56 4.86
N ARG A 211 -7.54 33.91 4.96
CA ARG A 211 -8.02 34.59 6.19
C ARG A 211 -9.33 34.04 6.76
N HIS A 212 -10.21 33.48 5.91
CA HIS A 212 -11.55 33.02 6.32
C HIS A 212 -11.84 31.57 5.85
N HIS A 213 -10.87 30.91 5.21
CA HIS A 213 -11.02 29.55 4.72
C HIS A 213 -9.94 28.68 5.33
N TYR A 214 -10.35 27.59 5.94
CA TYR A 214 -9.49 26.53 6.48
C TYR A 214 -10.19 25.20 6.32
N SER A 215 -9.42 24.15 6.39
CA SER A 215 -9.89 22.78 6.33
C SER A 215 -9.21 21.97 7.41
N VAL A 216 -9.81 20.87 7.82
CA VAL A 216 -9.16 19.85 8.64
C VAL A 216 -9.02 18.60 7.78
N MET A 217 -7.80 18.12 7.65
CA MET A 217 -7.47 16.90 6.92
C MET A 217 -7.16 15.80 7.92
N CYS A 218 -7.88 14.67 7.84
CA CYS A 218 -7.57 13.50 8.63
C CYS A 218 -6.87 12.45 7.75
N LEU A 219 -5.73 11.95 8.24
CA LEU A 219 -4.92 10.90 7.62
C LEU A 219 -4.99 9.65 8.50
N PHE A 220 -5.20 8.50 7.88
CA PHE A 220 -5.27 7.19 8.53
C PHE A 220 -4.17 6.30 7.98
N ASN A 221 -3.10 6.08 8.74
CA ASN A 221 -2.03 5.16 8.39
C ASN A 221 -2.23 3.82 9.10
N ASP A 222 -2.35 2.74 8.36
CA ASP A 222 -2.39 1.40 8.95
C ASP A 222 -0.99 1.04 9.48
N ILE A 223 -0.88 0.91 10.80
CA ILE A 223 0.34 0.54 11.54
C ILE A 223 0.19 -0.83 12.22
N THR A 224 -0.74 -1.66 11.71
CA THR A 224 -1.05 -2.95 12.35
C THR A 224 0.14 -3.89 12.32
N SER A 225 0.87 -3.95 11.20
CA SER A 225 2.08 -4.75 11.05
C SER A 225 3.18 -4.32 12.01
N GLU A 226 3.46 -3.02 12.07
CA GLU A 226 4.48 -2.44 12.96
C GLU A 226 4.14 -2.68 14.44
N ARG A 227 2.86 -2.52 14.78
CA ARG A 227 2.38 -2.79 16.13
C ARG A 227 2.49 -4.25 16.53
N ARG A 228 2.14 -5.17 15.61
CA ARG A 228 2.29 -6.61 15.84
C ARG A 228 3.75 -6.99 16.05
N VAL A 229 4.65 -6.50 15.21
CA VAL A 229 6.10 -6.74 15.36
C VAL A 229 6.61 -6.18 16.69
N ALA A 230 6.28 -4.95 17.04
CA ALA A 230 6.67 -4.34 18.30
C ALA A 230 6.10 -5.08 19.53
N GLN A 231 4.88 -5.61 19.42
CA GLN A 231 4.29 -6.43 20.49
C GLN A 231 5.00 -7.77 20.63
N MET A 232 5.23 -8.48 19.51
CA MET A 232 6.00 -9.74 19.51
C MET A 232 7.39 -9.56 20.13
N GLN A 233 8.05 -8.44 19.84
CA GLN A 233 9.36 -8.13 20.43
C GLN A 233 9.28 -7.89 21.95
N ARG A 234 8.26 -7.16 22.43
CA ARG A 234 8.05 -6.96 23.88
C ARG A 234 7.77 -8.28 24.60
N ASP A 235 6.88 -9.09 24.00
CA ASP A 235 6.53 -10.41 24.58
C ASP A 235 7.74 -11.34 24.60
N PHE A 236 8.56 -11.30 23.55
CA PHE A 236 9.83 -12.04 23.50
C PHE A 236 10.76 -11.65 24.64
N VAL A 237 11.04 -10.37 24.84
CA VAL A 237 11.92 -9.89 25.92
C VAL A 237 11.36 -10.25 27.30
N ALA A 238 10.05 -10.11 27.50
CA ALA A 238 9.40 -10.48 28.77
C ALA A 238 9.54 -11.99 29.06
N ASN A 239 9.26 -12.83 28.05
CA ASN A 239 9.35 -14.28 28.17
C ASN A 239 10.79 -14.75 28.40
N VAL A 240 11.78 -14.19 27.67
CA VAL A 240 13.22 -14.45 27.94
C VAL A 240 13.56 -14.15 29.40
N GLY A 241 13.12 -13.00 29.92
CA GLY A 241 13.36 -12.63 31.31
C GLY A 241 12.79 -13.64 32.32
N HIS A 242 11.60 -14.15 32.05
CA HIS A 242 10.96 -15.18 32.88
C HIS A 242 11.70 -16.53 32.81
N GLU A 243 12.00 -17.00 31.59
CA GLU A 243 12.65 -18.30 31.37
C GLU A 243 14.11 -18.32 31.88
N LEU A 244 14.83 -17.19 31.89
CA LEU A 244 16.14 -17.06 32.51
C LEU A 244 16.08 -17.02 34.06
N LYS A 245 15.06 -16.38 34.61
CA LYS A 245 14.92 -16.19 36.06
C LYS A 245 14.71 -17.52 36.80
N THR A 246 13.98 -18.47 36.25
CA THR A 246 13.61 -19.74 36.84
C THR A 246 14.86 -20.58 37.16
N PRO A 247 15.72 -20.98 36.17
CA PRO A 247 16.91 -21.77 36.43
C PRO A 247 17.91 -21.05 37.34
N VAL A 248 18.10 -19.74 37.20
CA VAL A 248 18.97 -18.93 38.05
C VAL A 248 18.52 -18.99 39.51
N THR A 249 17.19 -18.86 39.75
CA THR A 249 16.63 -18.94 41.11
C THR A 249 16.81 -20.34 41.70
N ALA A 250 16.62 -21.41 40.92
CA ALA A 250 16.85 -22.78 41.35
C ALA A 250 18.32 -23.04 41.69
N ILE A 251 19.25 -22.66 40.80
CA ILE A 251 20.71 -22.79 41.03
C ILE A 251 21.07 -22.08 42.35
N ARG A 252 20.61 -20.84 42.53
CA ARG A 252 20.88 -20.07 43.77
C ARG A 252 20.30 -20.75 44.99
N GLY A 253 19.04 -21.18 44.99
CA GLY A 253 18.38 -21.79 46.11
C GLY A 253 19.03 -23.10 46.56
N PHE A 254 19.35 -24.02 45.59
CA PHE A 254 20.04 -25.25 45.92
C PHE A 254 21.47 -25.00 46.38
N SER A 255 22.16 -23.99 45.85
CA SER A 255 23.49 -23.61 46.33
C SER A 255 23.46 -23.05 47.75
N GLU A 256 22.49 -22.17 48.11
CA GLU A 256 22.27 -21.66 49.43
C GLU A 256 21.97 -22.79 50.44
N THR A 257 21.08 -23.75 50.06
CA THR A 257 20.76 -24.92 50.91
C THR A 257 21.98 -25.83 51.14
N LEU A 258 22.82 -26.02 50.13
CA LEU A 258 24.10 -26.76 50.28
C LEU A 258 25.02 -26.08 51.33
N LEU A 259 25.13 -24.75 51.27
CA LEU A 259 25.96 -23.95 52.20
C LEU A 259 25.40 -23.94 53.63
N GLU A 260 24.07 -24.01 53.81
CA GLU A 260 23.39 -24.02 55.10
C GLU A 260 23.44 -25.36 55.83
N GLY A 261 24.13 -26.38 55.29
CA GLY A 261 24.39 -27.66 55.96
C GLY A 261 24.08 -28.90 55.20
N ALA A 262 23.42 -28.82 54.03
CA ALA A 262 23.15 -30.02 53.19
C ALA A 262 24.41 -30.68 52.61
N LEU A 263 25.57 -30.05 52.70
CA LEU A 263 26.89 -30.66 52.35
C LEU A 263 27.29 -31.80 53.26
N ASP A 264 26.78 -31.88 54.48
CA ASP A 264 27.10 -32.90 55.44
C ASP A 264 26.43 -34.25 55.11
N ASP A 265 25.34 -34.22 54.36
CA ASP A 265 24.68 -35.40 53.82
C ASP A 265 25.09 -35.63 52.36
N LYS A 266 25.94 -36.66 52.12
CA LYS A 266 26.47 -36.94 50.79
C LYS A 266 25.40 -37.27 49.73
N GLU A 267 24.29 -37.88 50.13
CA GLU A 267 23.25 -38.30 49.21
C GLU A 267 22.46 -37.07 48.73
N THR A 268 22.01 -36.24 49.66
CA THR A 268 21.32 -34.96 49.41
C THR A 268 22.22 -33.95 48.67
N ALA A 269 23.50 -33.87 49.05
CA ALA A 269 24.46 -33.00 48.35
C ALA A 269 24.66 -33.41 46.88
N SER A 270 24.76 -34.70 46.62
CA SER A 270 24.88 -35.22 45.25
C SER A 270 23.64 -34.93 44.40
N GLU A 271 22.45 -35.05 44.98
CA GLU A 271 21.18 -34.71 44.30
C GLU A 271 21.11 -33.23 43.95
N PHE A 272 21.39 -32.34 44.92
CA PHE A 272 21.37 -30.90 44.69
C PHE A 272 22.38 -30.43 43.64
N VAL A 273 23.61 -30.99 43.67
CA VAL A 273 24.60 -30.70 42.64
C VAL A 273 24.16 -31.18 41.26
N LYS A 274 23.46 -32.33 41.14
CA LYS A 274 22.88 -32.78 39.88
C LYS A 274 21.82 -31.82 39.36
N ILE A 275 20.91 -31.30 40.24
CA ILE A 275 19.91 -30.32 39.86
C ILE A 275 20.57 -29.02 39.39
N ILE A 276 21.59 -28.53 40.13
CA ILE A 276 22.34 -27.33 39.71
C ILE A 276 22.96 -27.50 38.33
N LEU A 277 23.59 -28.69 38.07
CA LEU A 277 24.18 -28.97 36.78
C LEU A 277 23.15 -29.00 35.64
N GLU A 278 22.00 -29.60 35.91
CA GLU A 278 20.90 -29.67 34.96
C GLU A 278 20.34 -28.27 34.64
N GLN A 279 20.06 -27.44 35.65
CA GLN A 279 19.61 -26.07 35.47
C GLN A 279 20.65 -25.20 34.74
N SER A 280 21.93 -25.42 34.98
CA SER A 280 23.02 -24.74 34.26
C SER A 280 23.06 -25.13 32.78
N LYS A 281 22.83 -26.42 32.45
CA LYS A 281 22.72 -26.88 31.04
C LYS A 281 21.51 -26.24 30.35
N GLN A 282 20.33 -26.24 31.00
CA GLN A 282 19.13 -25.62 30.47
C GLN A 282 19.35 -24.13 30.20
N LEU A 283 20.03 -23.42 31.11
CA LEU A 283 20.37 -22.00 30.91
C LEU A 283 21.27 -21.77 29.70
N THR A 284 22.28 -22.68 29.53
CA THR A 284 23.19 -22.62 28.40
C THR A 284 22.45 -22.86 27.06
N ASP A 285 21.55 -23.83 27.03
CA ASP A 285 20.76 -24.17 25.85
C ASP A 285 19.81 -22.98 25.47
N LEU A 286 19.15 -22.38 26.47
CA LEU A 286 18.31 -21.21 26.26
C LEU A 286 19.10 -20.00 25.69
N ILE A 287 20.32 -19.76 26.24
CA ILE A 287 21.19 -18.69 25.73
C ILE A 287 21.59 -18.98 24.26
N ASN A 288 21.95 -20.22 23.93
CA ASN A 288 22.30 -20.62 22.58
C ASN A 288 21.12 -20.46 21.60
N ASP A 289 19.89 -20.79 22.04
CA ASP A 289 18.67 -20.62 21.29
C ASP A 289 18.43 -19.12 20.96
N ILE A 290 18.56 -18.25 21.97
CA ILE A 290 18.43 -16.80 21.81
C ILE A 290 19.49 -16.24 20.85
N LEU A 291 20.76 -16.66 21.02
CA LEU A 291 21.86 -16.24 20.14
C LEU A 291 21.64 -16.73 18.69
N SER A 292 21.09 -17.93 18.52
CA SER A 292 20.76 -18.47 17.20
C SER A 292 19.71 -17.61 16.48
N LEU A 293 18.63 -17.22 17.18
CA LEU A 293 17.61 -16.30 16.63
C LEU A 293 18.21 -14.92 16.24
N SER A 294 19.09 -14.38 17.10
CA SER A 294 19.75 -13.08 16.80
C SER A 294 20.71 -13.14 15.60
N LYS A 295 21.34 -14.30 15.36
CA LYS A 295 22.28 -14.47 14.24
C LYS A 295 21.59 -14.67 12.90
N ILE A 296 20.36 -15.19 12.86
CA ILE A 296 19.59 -15.38 11.63
C ILE A 296 19.37 -14.02 10.95
N ASP A 297 19.01 -12.97 11.73
CA ASP A 297 18.83 -11.60 11.23
C ASP A 297 20.14 -10.91 10.77
N ALA A 298 21.28 -11.35 11.30
CA ALA A 298 22.58 -10.71 11.08
C ALA A 298 23.48 -11.41 10.04
N SER A 299 23.13 -12.61 9.57
CA SER A 299 24.00 -13.40 8.68
C SER A 299 24.05 -12.80 7.27
N LYS A 300 25.14 -12.11 6.98
CA LYS A 300 25.52 -11.68 5.63
C LYS A 300 26.15 -12.86 4.88
N GLY A 301 25.35 -13.55 4.08
CA GLY A 301 25.79 -14.55 3.12
C GLY A 301 25.65 -16.01 3.62
N ASP A 302 24.76 -16.74 2.95
CA ASP A 302 24.60 -18.18 3.15
C ASP A 302 25.79 -18.92 2.51
N THR A 303 26.35 -19.91 3.20
CA THR A 303 27.41 -20.74 2.67
C THR A 303 26.81 -22.03 2.13
N PHE A 304 26.46 -22.04 0.87
CA PHE A 304 25.92 -23.24 0.23
C PHE A 304 26.99 -24.25 -0.11
N VAL A 305 26.79 -25.49 0.35
CA VAL A 305 27.67 -26.62 0.08
C VAL A 305 26.88 -27.83 -0.39
N LYS A 306 27.55 -28.73 -1.11
CA LYS A 306 26.95 -29.98 -1.54
C LYS A 306 26.99 -30.99 -0.39
N ILE A 307 25.81 -31.48 0.01
CA ILE A 307 25.62 -32.35 1.20
C ILE A 307 25.07 -33.70 0.75
N LYS A 308 25.73 -34.78 1.15
CA LYS A 308 25.20 -36.16 1.08
C LYS A 308 24.19 -36.33 2.21
N LEU A 309 22.88 -36.16 1.90
CA LEU A 309 21.85 -36.02 2.91
C LEU A 309 21.79 -37.18 3.90
N ARG A 310 21.85 -38.42 3.43
CA ARG A 310 21.81 -39.61 4.31
C ARG A 310 22.96 -39.60 5.35
N LYS A 311 24.19 -39.38 4.91
CA LYS A 311 25.34 -39.30 5.82
C LYS A 311 25.28 -38.15 6.81
N PHE A 312 24.68 -37.04 6.34
CA PHE A 312 24.49 -35.88 7.19
C PHE A 312 23.49 -36.18 8.31
N ILE A 313 22.38 -36.85 8.00
CA ILE A 313 21.36 -37.23 8.98
C ILE A 313 21.90 -38.29 9.94
N GLU A 314 22.65 -39.32 9.47
CA GLU A 314 23.30 -40.31 10.31
C GLU A 314 24.18 -39.65 11.38
N ARG A 315 24.95 -38.64 11.01
CA ARG A 315 25.78 -37.84 11.92
C ARG A 315 24.99 -37.11 13.00
N ILE A 316 23.82 -36.59 12.66
CA ILE A 316 22.91 -35.91 13.61
C ILE A 316 22.26 -36.93 14.53
N VAL A 317 21.76 -38.06 14.02
CA VAL A 317 21.09 -39.12 14.78
C VAL A 317 22.02 -39.72 15.82
N GLN A 318 23.31 -39.89 15.54
CA GLN A 318 24.31 -40.37 16.50
C GLN A 318 24.32 -39.57 17.81
N GLN A 319 24.02 -38.28 17.77
CA GLN A 319 23.95 -37.44 18.98
C GLN A 319 22.74 -37.80 19.86
N PHE A 320 21.69 -38.40 19.29
CA PHE A 320 20.47 -38.80 19.99
C PHE A 320 20.40 -40.29 20.32
N GLU A 321 21.41 -41.12 19.93
CA GLU A 321 21.46 -42.56 20.20
C GLU A 321 21.23 -42.94 21.67
N PRO A 322 21.81 -42.22 22.67
CA PRO A 322 21.56 -42.55 24.07
C PRO A 322 20.06 -42.39 24.45
N ALA A 323 19.42 -41.30 24.03
CA ALA A 323 18.01 -41.05 24.33
C ALA A 323 17.07 -41.96 23.54
N ILE A 324 17.41 -42.29 22.30
CA ILE A 324 16.73 -43.28 21.45
C ILE A 324 16.78 -44.65 22.11
N GLY A 325 17.96 -45.05 22.60
CA GLY A 325 18.17 -46.32 23.29
C GLY A 325 17.43 -46.42 24.62
N GLU A 326 17.46 -45.38 25.45
CA GLU A 326 16.71 -45.32 26.71
C GLU A 326 15.23 -45.49 26.54
N LYS A 327 14.65 -44.81 25.54
CA LYS A 327 13.23 -44.91 25.21
C LYS A 327 12.87 -46.11 24.32
N LYS A 328 13.87 -46.90 23.85
CA LYS A 328 13.71 -48.01 22.90
C LYS A 328 12.97 -47.58 21.63
N ILE A 329 13.28 -46.42 21.08
CA ILE A 329 12.70 -45.92 19.86
C ILE A 329 13.30 -46.61 18.65
N SER A 330 12.50 -47.02 17.68
CA SER A 330 12.97 -47.56 16.39
C SER A 330 13.21 -46.42 15.42
N PHE A 331 14.46 -46.21 15.02
CA PHE A 331 14.80 -45.24 13.98
C PHE A 331 14.75 -45.89 12.59
N ILE A 332 14.04 -45.29 11.65
CA ILE A 332 13.80 -45.80 10.28
C ILE A 332 14.26 -44.71 9.28
N ASP A 333 15.37 -45.00 8.58
CA ASP A 333 15.87 -44.11 7.52
C ASP A 333 15.40 -44.64 6.15
N LYS A 334 14.55 -43.82 5.47
CA LYS A 334 14.04 -44.08 4.12
C LYS A 334 14.70 -43.21 3.04
N ILE A 335 15.78 -42.49 3.38
CA ILE A 335 16.48 -41.61 2.42
C ILE A 335 17.34 -42.51 1.51
N ALA A 336 17.24 -42.30 0.21
CA ALA A 336 18.07 -43.00 -0.76
C ALA A 336 19.56 -42.64 -0.57
N PRO A 337 20.50 -43.62 -0.70
CA PRO A 337 21.93 -43.44 -0.37
C PRO A 337 22.64 -42.37 -1.19
N ASP A 338 22.14 -42.09 -2.39
CA ASP A 338 22.70 -41.22 -3.42
C ASP A 338 22.08 -39.83 -3.46
N VAL A 339 21.17 -39.50 -2.52
CA VAL A 339 20.58 -38.17 -2.42
C VAL A 339 21.63 -37.15 -2.01
N GLU A 340 21.88 -36.19 -2.92
CA GLU A 340 22.73 -35.04 -2.69
C GLU A 340 21.89 -33.76 -2.86
N ILE A 341 22.10 -32.80 -1.97
CA ILE A 341 21.42 -31.50 -1.99
C ILE A 341 22.44 -30.37 -1.86
N VAL A 342 22.09 -29.15 -2.31
CA VAL A 342 22.89 -27.96 -2.09
C VAL A 342 22.16 -27.07 -1.09
N CYS A 343 22.78 -26.88 0.10
CA CYS A 343 22.17 -26.11 1.20
C CYS A 343 23.24 -25.51 2.11
N ASP A 344 22.87 -24.57 2.95
CA ASP A 344 23.72 -24.13 4.07
C ASP A 344 23.74 -25.23 5.15
N GLU A 345 24.90 -25.82 5.33
CA GLU A 345 25.09 -26.98 6.25
C GLU A 345 24.71 -26.64 7.69
N LYS A 346 25.06 -25.44 8.17
CA LYS A 346 24.78 -25.01 9.55
C LYS A 346 23.30 -24.82 9.80
N LYS A 347 22.63 -24.10 8.89
CA LYS A 347 21.18 -23.88 8.97
C LYS A 347 20.42 -25.19 8.91
N LEU A 348 20.78 -26.06 7.97
CA LEU A 348 20.19 -27.39 7.85
C LEU A 348 20.40 -28.26 9.10
N GLN A 349 21.59 -28.18 9.70
CA GLN A 349 21.87 -28.87 10.95
C GLN A 349 20.94 -28.40 12.07
N HIS A 350 20.75 -27.10 12.22
CA HIS A 350 19.82 -26.54 13.22
C HIS A 350 18.38 -27.00 12.99
N ILE A 351 17.89 -26.98 11.74
CA ILE A 351 16.55 -27.45 11.38
C ILE A 351 16.38 -28.93 11.79
N ILE A 352 17.24 -29.80 11.29
CA ILE A 352 17.11 -31.26 11.50
C ILE A 352 17.33 -31.65 12.96
N SER A 353 18.29 -31.01 13.64
CA SER A 353 18.57 -31.30 15.06
C SER A 353 17.39 -30.95 15.97
N ASN A 354 16.75 -29.78 15.76
CA ASN A 354 15.56 -29.35 16.52
C ASN A 354 14.37 -30.29 16.27
N LEU A 355 14.11 -30.65 15.00
CA LEU A 355 13.02 -31.58 14.67
C LEU A 355 13.29 -32.98 15.24
N MET A 356 14.52 -33.45 15.16
CA MET A 356 14.93 -34.74 15.75
C MET A 356 14.81 -34.75 17.29
N GLN A 357 15.23 -33.66 17.95
CA GLN A 357 15.08 -33.48 19.39
C GLN A 357 13.63 -33.58 19.81
N ASN A 358 12.72 -32.89 19.08
CA ASN A 358 11.29 -32.97 19.34
C ASN A 358 10.75 -34.39 19.12
N ALA A 359 11.12 -35.06 18.01
CA ALA A 359 10.68 -36.42 17.71
C ALA A 359 11.12 -37.44 18.77
N VAL A 360 12.30 -37.27 19.32
CA VAL A 360 12.80 -38.13 20.44
C VAL A 360 12.10 -37.77 21.75
N ARG A 361 12.02 -36.48 22.07
CA ARG A 361 11.47 -35.97 23.34
C ARG A 361 10.01 -36.36 23.53
N TYR A 362 9.19 -36.12 22.54
CA TYR A 362 7.73 -36.34 22.59
C TYR A 362 7.29 -37.75 22.21
N ASN A 363 8.24 -38.63 21.87
CA ASN A 363 7.95 -40.01 21.56
C ASN A 363 7.61 -40.82 22.81
N LYS A 364 6.80 -41.84 22.60
CA LYS A 364 6.52 -42.87 23.62
C LYS A 364 7.62 -43.96 23.66
N LYS A 365 7.75 -44.64 24.78
CA LYS A 365 8.65 -45.82 24.89
C LYS A 365 8.21 -46.88 23.89
N GLY A 366 9.18 -47.40 23.11
CA GLY A 366 8.92 -48.38 22.05
C GLY A 366 8.26 -47.79 20.78
N GLY A 367 8.24 -46.48 20.63
CA GLY A 367 7.74 -45.82 19.42
C GLY A 367 8.74 -45.87 18.27
N SER A 368 8.44 -45.13 17.20
CA SER A 368 9.34 -45.03 16.03
C SER A 368 9.52 -43.58 15.59
N ILE A 369 10.65 -43.32 14.94
CA ILE A 369 10.95 -42.08 14.20
C ILE A 369 11.32 -42.51 12.79
N GLU A 370 10.65 -41.97 11.80
CA GLU A 370 10.90 -42.23 10.40
C GLU A 370 11.34 -40.93 9.72
N VAL A 371 12.44 -41.00 8.94
CA VAL A 371 12.90 -39.88 8.12
C VAL A 371 12.90 -40.27 6.66
N SER A 372 12.49 -39.33 5.80
CA SER A 372 12.51 -39.52 4.35
C SER A 372 12.79 -38.20 3.65
N ALA A 373 13.25 -38.27 2.40
CA ALA A 373 13.42 -37.09 1.55
C ALA A 373 12.94 -37.39 0.14
N VAL A 374 12.33 -36.38 -0.49
CA VAL A 374 11.84 -36.41 -1.87
C VAL A 374 12.43 -35.24 -2.62
N ILE A 375 13.06 -35.51 -3.76
CA ILE A 375 13.64 -34.46 -4.62
C ILE A 375 12.69 -34.20 -5.80
N PHE A 376 12.43 -32.92 -6.05
CA PHE A 376 11.67 -32.40 -7.20
C PHE A 376 12.61 -31.61 -8.12
N GLU A 377 12.12 -31.10 -9.25
CA GLU A 377 12.94 -30.34 -10.20
C GLU A 377 13.57 -29.07 -9.64
N ASN A 378 12.87 -28.34 -8.75
CA ASN A 378 13.29 -27.05 -8.21
C ASN A 378 13.32 -26.97 -6.69
N GLU A 379 12.92 -28.03 -6.01
CA GLU A 379 12.82 -28.07 -4.54
C GLU A 379 13.02 -29.50 -4.03
N TRP A 380 13.28 -29.62 -2.76
CA TRP A 380 13.32 -30.91 -2.09
C TRP A 380 12.62 -30.85 -0.74
N CYS A 381 12.01 -31.95 -0.35
CA CYS A 381 11.28 -32.07 0.90
C CYS A 381 11.98 -33.03 1.84
N PHE A 382 12.17 -32.66 3.09
CA PHE A 382 12.54 -33.50 4.18
C PHE A 382 11.34 -33.76 5.08
N LEU A 383 11.05 -35.00 5.39
CA LEU A 383 9.97 -35.41 6.26
C LEU A 383 10.55 -36.14 7.49
N ILE A 384 10.01 -35.79 8.65
CA ILE A 384 10.28 -36.52 9.90
C ILE A 384 8.95 -36.82 10.58
N LYS A 385 8.71 -38.12 10.84
CA LYS A 385 7.50 -38.62 11.45
C LYS A 385 7.80 -39.37 12.72
N ASP A 386 7.15 -39.03 13.81
CA ASP A 386 7.24 -39.73 15.09
C ASP A 386 5.87 -40.33 15.48
N THR A 387 5.91 -41.40 16.28
CA THR A 387 4.71 -42.05 16.83
C THR A 387 4.43 -41.63 18.27
N GLY A 388 4.73 -40.41 18.62
CA GLY A 388 4.62 -39.86 19.95
C GLY A 388 3.22 -39.46 20.38
N GLN A 389 3.16 -38.46 21.26
CA GLN A 389 1.90 -37.97 21.83
C GLN A 389 1.01 -37.20 20.85
N GLY A 390 1.55 -36.78 19.70
CA GLY A 390 0.80 -35.92 18.76
C GLY A 390 0.54 -34.51 19.29
N ILE A 391 -0.05 -33.68 18.44
CA ILE A 391 -0.38 -32.29 18.71
C ILE A 391 -1.88 -32.09 18.57
N LYS A 392 -2.51 -31.34 19.48
CA LYS A 392 -3.93 -31.01 19.40
C LYS A 392 -4.18 -30.04 18.23
N HIS A 393 -5.35 -30.15 17.61
CA HIS A 393 -5.68 -29.32 16.45
C HIS A 393 -5.68 -27.81 16.77
N GLU A 394 -6.10 -27.43 17.97
CA GLU A 394 -6.06 -26.05 18.47
C GLU A 394 -4.66 -25.45 18.60
N ASP A 395 -3.63 -26.30 18.78
CA ASP A 395 -2.25 -25.89 18.97
C ASP A 395 -1.47 -25.80 17.63
N LEU A 396 -1.91 -26.52 16.57
CA LEU A 396 -1.17 -26.65 15.30
C LEU A 396 -0.80 -25.28 14.67
N GLY A 397 -1.69 -24.31 14.74
CA GLY A 397 -1.45 -22.96 14.21
C GLY A 397 -0.46 -22.13 15.01
N ARG A 398 -0.11 -22.58 16.24
CA ARG A 398 0.65 -21.80 17.21
C ARG A 398 2.00 -22.41 17.59
N ILE A 399 2.26 -23.66 17.23
CA ILE A 399 3.50 -24.37 17.64
C ILE A 399 4.80 -23.72 17.15
N PHE A 400 4.72 -22.85 16.15
CA PHE A 400 5.85 -22.08 15.63
C PHE A 400 5.98 -20.69 16.28
N GLU A 401 5.02 -20.28 17.17
CA GLU A 401 5.16 -19.06 17.96
C GLU A 401 6.29 -19.21 18.97
N ARG A 402 7.06 -18.14 19.18
CA ARG A 402 8.17 -18.14 20.16
C ARG A 402 7.63 -18.33 21.57
N PHE A 403 8.24 -19.23 22.37
CA PHE A 403 7.84 -19.61 23.74
C PHE A 403 6.47 -20.28 23.85
N TYR A 404 5.87 -20.69 22.73
CA TYR A 404 4.60 -21.40 22.78
C TYR A 404 4.80 -22.83 23.27
N ARG A 405 3.90 -23.30 24.14
CA ARG A 405 3.87 -24.65 24.72
C ARG A 405 2.42 -25.10 24.83
N GLY A 406 2.04 -26.20 24.20
CA GLY A 406 0.67 -26.69 24.13
C GLY A 406 0.08 -27.10 25.49
N ASP A 407 0.85 -27.74 26.37
CA ASP A 407 0.44 -28.08 27.74
C ASP A 407 1.43 -27.49 28.76
N LYS A 408 1.02 -26.44 29.48
CA LYS A 408 1.83 -25.73 30.49
C LYS A 408 2.26 -26.61 31.69
N SER A 409 1.75 -27.85 31.77
CA SER A 409 1.89 -28.67 32.98
C SER A 409 2.93 -29.80 32.91
N ARG A 410 3.51 -30.11 31.76
CA ARG A 410 4.20 -31.41 31.56
C ARG A 410 5.73 -31.44 31.48
N SER A 411 6.42 -30.32 31.29
CA SER A 411 7.88 -30.33 31.38
C SER A 411 8.46 -28.95 31.66
N GLN A 412 9.22 -28.85 32.77
CA GLN A 412 9.99 -27.62 33.10
C GLN A 412 11.24 -27.47 32.18
N GLU A 413 11.49 -28.43 31.30
CA GLU A 413 12.72 -28.53 30.49
C GLU A 413 12.64 -27.88 29.09
N GLU A 414 11.53 -27.24 28.72
CA GLU A 414 11.32 -26.74 27.38
C GLU A 414 11.36 -25.22 27.31
N THR A 415 12.17 -24.70 26.40
CA THR A 415 12.23 -23.24 26.13
C THR A 415 11.07 -22.73 25.25
N GLY A 416 10.41 -23.61 24.49
CA GLY A 416 9.41 -23.22 23.48
C GLY A 416 10.02 -22.44 22.30
N LEU A 417 11.34 -22.46 22.13
CA LEU A 417 12.04 -21.75 21.04
C LEU A 417 12.41 -22.68 19.88
N GLY A 418 12.54 -23.99 20.08
CA GLY A 418 13.06 -24.90 19.08
C GLY A 418 12.31 -24.86 17.74
N LEU A 419 10.96 -24.94 17.73
CA LEU A 419 10.19 -24.90 16.49
C LEU A 419 10.15 -23.50 15.87
N SER A 420 10.18 -22.44 16.65
CA SER A 420 10.31 -21.08 16.11
C SER A 420 11.67 -20.86 15.44
N ILE A 421 12.75 -21.42 16.00
CA ILE A 421 14.09 -21.44 15.37
C ILE A 421 14.06 -22.20 14.05
N VAL A 422 13.40 -23.36 14.00
CA VAL A 422 13.22 -24.10 12.73
C VAL A 422 12.53 -23.26 11.70
N LYS A 423 11.42 -22.62 12.06
CA LYS A 423 10.65 -21.76 11.15
C LYS A 423 11.51 -20.62 10.60
N GLU A 424 12.23 -19.90 11.44
CA GLU A 424 13.12 -18.81 11.04
C GLU A 424 14.24 -19.27 10.10
N TYR A 425 14.87 -20.42 10.37
CA TYR A 425 15.89 -20.96 9.45
C TYR A 425 15.29 -21.39 8.11
N VAL A 426 14.12 -22.04 8.12
CA VAL A 426 13.43 -22.43 6.89
C VAL A 426 13.05 -21.19 6.08
N ASP A 427 12.49 -20.15 6.71
CA ASP A 427 12.15 -18.89 6.06
C ASP A 427 13.40 -18.18 5.50
N SER A 428 14.52 -18.19 6.24
CA SER A 428 15.81 -17.63 5.79
C SER A 428 16.39 -18.35 4.56
N LEU A 429 16.02 -19.61 4.35
CA LEU A 429 16.36 -20.41 3.17
C LEU A 429 15.28 -20.32 2.08
N SER A 430 14.30 -19.43 2.22
CA SER A 430 13.15 -19.31 1.30
C SER A 430 12.35 -20.60 1.15
N GLY A 431 12.28 -21.40 2.21
CA GLY A 431 11.55 -22.66 2.28
C GLY A 431 10.18 -22.53 2.95
N MET A 432 9.55 -23.69 3.15
CA MET A 432 8.28 -23.83 3.85
C MET A 432 8.36 -24.97 4.85
N ILE A 433 7.69 -24.84 6.00
CA ILE A 433 7.51 -25.92 6.96
C ILE A 433 6.02 -26.11 7.25
N ASP A 434 5.58 -27.36 7.14
CA ASP A 434 4.23 -27.78 7.46
C ASP A 434 4.23 -28.88 8.51
N VAL A 435 3.09 -29.04 9.20
CA VAL A 435 2.91 -30.06 10.24
C VAL A 435 1.55 -30.73 10.09
N THR A 436 1.57 -32.03 10.16
CA THR A 436 0.35 -32.83 10.26
C THR A 436 0.48 -33.72 11.49
N SER A 437 -0.57 -33.77 12.31
CA SER A 437 -0.52 -34.55 13.56
C SER A 437 -1.89 -35.09 13.94
N VAL A 438 -1.86 -36.25 14.59
CA VAL A 438 -3.03 -36.85 15.22
C VAL A 438 -2.71 -37.03 16.70
N PRO A 439 -3.50 -36.43 17.61
CA PRO A 439 -3.27 -36.55 19.05
C PRO A 439 -3.20 -37.98 19.52
N ASN A 440 -2.20 -38.29 20.37
CA ASN A 440 -1.87 -39.62 20.92
C ASN A 440 -1.47 -40.70 19.89
N ALA A 441 -1.22 -40.30 18.64
CA ALA A 441 -0.87 -41.25 17.58
C ALA A 441 0.47 -40.94 16.93
N TRP A 442 0.63 -39.79 16.29
CA TRP A 442 1.83 -39.42 15.53
C TRP A 442 1.88 -37.93 15.21
N THR A 443 3.10 -37.43 14.94
CA THR A 443 3.37 -36.11 14.35
C THR A 443 4.28 -36.26 13.15
N GLU A 444 4.03 -35.51 12.08
CA GLU A 444 4.87 -35.45 10.89
C GLU A 444 5.15 -33.97 10.55
N PHE A 445 6.42 -33.60 10.51
CA PHE A 445 6.88 -32.35 10.01
C PHE A 445 7.41 -32.53 8.59
N MET A 446 7.04 -31.62 7.69
CA MET A 446 7.52 -31.55 6.32
C MET A 446 8.21 -30.21 6.11
N VAL A 447 9.49 -30.24 5.76
CA VAL A 447 10.30 -29.08 5.42
C VAL A 447 10.58 -29.11 3.93
N THR A 448 10.11 -28.11 3.20
CA THR A 448 10.36 -27.93 1.77
C THR A 448 11.37 -26.82 1.58
N LEU A 449 12.48 -27.09 0.92
CA LEU A 449 13.52 -26.12 0.62
C LEU A 449 13.77 -26.06 -0.89
N PRO A 450 14.07 -24.88 -1.46
CA PRO A 450 14.43 -24.77 -2.86
C PRO A 450 15.74 -25.50 -3.15
N GLU A 451 15.85 -26.09 -4.34
CA GLU A 451 17.11 -26.66 -4.81
C GLU A 451 17.98 -25.50 -5.33
N PHE A 452 19.10 -25.27 -4.68
CA PHE A 452 20.04 -24.23 -5.07
C PHE A 452 20.98 -24.77 -6.15
N SER A 453 21.14 -24.05 -7.26
CA SER A 453 22.06 -24.43 -8.33
C SER A 453 23.52 -24.37 -7.88
N GLU A 454 24.38 -25.26 -8.42
CA GLU A 454 25.83 -25.28 -8.15
C GLU A 454 26.54 -23.95 -8.43
N ASN A 455 25.97 -23.06 -9.22
CA ASN A 455 26.50 -21.71 -9.47
C ASN A 455 26.55 -20.81 -8.22
N LYS A 456 25.69 -21.05 -7.20
CA LYS A 456 25.78 -20.33 -5.91
C LYS A 456 26.95 -20.81 -5.04
N VAL A 457 27.45 -22.03 -5.23
CA VAL A 457 28.64 -22.57 -4.52
C VAL A 457 29.91 -21.85 -4.96
N SER A 458 30.01 -21.42 -6.24
CA SER A 458 31.21 -20.78 -6.80
C SER A 458 31.34 -19.29 -6.52
N GLU A 459 30.29 -18.61 -6.02
CA GLU A 459 30.36 -17.20 -5.63
C GLU A 459 30.97 -16.97 -4.24
N VAL A 460 31.07 -18.00 -3.42
CA VAL A 460 31.61 -17.93 -2.06
C VAL A 460 33.13 -18.25 -2.00
N GLU A 461 33.68 -18.87 -3.06
CA GLU A 461 35.13 -19.18 -3.16
C GLU A 461 35.97 -18.08 -3.84
N LYS A 462 35.37 -16.92 -4.18
CA LYS A 462 36.06 -15.74 -4.69
C LYS A 462 35.96 -14.56 -3.71
#